data_cefcbb8cbfbe971edd242bb6ea5e7025
#
_entry.id   cefcbb8cbfbe971edd242bb6ea5e7025
#
_cell.length_a   1.000
_cell.length_b   1.000
_cell.length_c   1.000
_cell.angle_alpha   90.00
_cell.angle_beta   90.00
_cell.angle_gamma   90.00
#
_symmetry.space_group_name_H-M   'P 1'
#
loop_
_entity.id
_entity.type
_entity.pdbx_description
1 polymer ?
#
loop_
_entity_poly.entity_id
_entity_poly.type
_entity_poly.pdbx_seq_one_letter_code
_entity_poly.pdbx_strand_id
1 'polypeptide(L)'
;MCDEFIHPGLVSDSRLSRRRFGLMTAAAAGTAGSALAQSNAASTEVTVKTPDGACDAVLFHPNSKGPSSKEKWPAVLIWPDIMGLRPAFRDMGARLASQGYTVLVVNPFYRSAHAPVIGDNFDFSNPEARARLTGYRAAMTNDGIDRDAAAYLAFLDVQAVTDKGKKAGVQGYCMGGALAFRSAAAVAGRIGGVGSFHGGNGLVTDKPDSPHLLIAKTNAAYLVCQAQNDDASNPKVKDDLKAAFAAAGKTATVEVYAANHGWCVPGGAVYNQAEAERAWSNLGALYKANLI
;
A
#
# COMPACT_ATOMS: atom_id res chain seq x y z
N MET A 1 9.94 -17.71 10.63
CA MET A 1 10.11 -16.24 10.49
C MET A 1 9.28 -15.63 9.35
N CYS A 2 8.59 -16.44 8.53
CA CYS A 2 7.71 -15.93 7.45
C CYS A 2 6.24 -15.81 7.86
N ASP A 3 5.87 -16.33 9.03
CA ASP A 3 4.47 -16.30 9.51
C ASP A 3 4.05 -14.95 10.12
N GLU A 4 4.99 -14.06 10.40
CA GLU A 4 4.71 -12.74 11.00
C GLU A 4 3.90 -11.79 10.11
N PHE A 5 3.81 -12.09 8.80
CA PHE A 5 3.06 -11.27 7.84
C PHE A 5 1.74 -11.92 7.37
N ILE A 6 1.39 -13.09 7.93
CA ILE A 6 0.25 -13.89 7.50
C ILE A 6 -0.74 -13.97 8.67
N HIS A 7 -1.79 -13.17 8.61
CA HIS A 7 -2.85 -13.19 9.61
C HIS A 7 -4.04 -14.04 9.19
N PRO A 8 -4.72 -14.74 10.15
CA PRO A 8 -5.92 -15.55 9.88
C PRO A 8 -7.06 -14.80 9.18
N GLY A 9 -7.12 -13.49 9.31
CA GLY A 9 -8.14 -12.66 8.67
C GLY A 9 -8.03 -12.56 7.13
N LEU A 10 -6.92 -13.04 6.53
CA LEU A 10 -6.77 -13.16 5.08
C LEU A 10 -7.35 -14.47 4.53
N VAL A 11 -7.73 -15.40 5.41
CA VAL A 11 -8.32 -16.69 5.03
C VAL A 11 -9.82 -16.50 4.93
N SER A 12 -10.40 -16.72 3.73
CA SER A 12 -11.86 -16.76 3.55
C SER A 12 -12.43 -17.97 4.31
N ASP A 13 -13.41 -17.74 5.20
CA ASP A 13 -14.12 -18.83 5.87
C ASP A 13 -15.01 -19.56 4.86
N SER A 14 -14.52 -20.69 4.33
CA SER A 14 -15.17 -21.50 3.30
C SER A 14 -16.39 -22.29 3.79
N ARG A 15 -16.98 -21.94 4.94
CA ARG A 15 -18.14 -22.63 5.54
C ARG A 15 -19.50 -22.04 5.18
N LEU A 16 -19.61 -21.28 4.12
CA LEU A 16 -20.93 -20.94 3.57
C LEU A 16 -21.44 -22.09 2.68
N SER A 17 -22.20 -22.98 3.35
CA SER A 17 -22.84 -24.16 2.78
C SER A 17 -23.68 -23.82 1.53
N ARG A 18 -23.52 -24.64 0.47
CA ARG A 18 -24.26 -24.66 -0.80
C ARG A 18 -25.77 -24.85 -0.70
N ARG A 19 -26.42 -24.69 0.46
CA ARG A 19 -27.83 -25.02 0.69
C ARG A 19 -28.79 -23.83 0.81
N ARG A 20 -28.41 -22.60 0.46
CA ARG A 20 -29.33 -21.44 0.44
C ARG A 20 -29.44 -20.74 -0.92
N PHE A 21 -29.19 -21.45 -2.00
CA PHE A 21 -29.48 -20.98 -3.37
C PHE A 21 -30.68 -21.74 -3.93
N GLY A 22 -31.86 -21.42 -3.44
CA GLY A 22 -33.11 -21.93 -3.96
C GLY A 22 -34.29 -21.17 -3.41
N LEU A 23 -34.88 -20.37 -4.23
CA LEU A 23 -36.13 -19.59 -4.17
C LEU A 23 -35.95 -18.08 -3.95
N MET A 24 -35.78 -17.38 -5.06
CA MET A 24 -36.56 -16.16 -5.39
C MET A 24 -36.42 -15.92 -6.89
N THR A 25 -37.44 -16.37 -7.63
CA THR A 25 -37.63 -16.07 -9.05
C THR A 25 -38.28 -14.69 -9.21
N ALA A 26 -37.72 -13.94 -10.17
CA ALA A 26 -38.35 -12.93 -10.99
C ALA A 26 -38.80 -11.61 -10.33
N ALA A 27 -37.99 -10.59 -10.50
CA ALA A 27 -38.42 -9.28 -11.02
C ALA A 27 -37.21 -8.37 -11.29
N ALA A 28 -37.22 -7.73 -12.42
CA ALA A 28 -36.38 -6.63 -12.88
C ALA A 28 -34.89 -6.95 -13.15
N ALA A 29 -34.61 -7.24 -14.42
CA ALA A 29 -33.30 -7.04 -15.06
C ALA A 29 -32.94 -5.54 -15.02
N GLY A 30 -32.42 -5.09 -13.89
CA GLY A 30 -31.63 -3.90 -13.77
C GLY A 30 -30.18 -4.34 -13.77
N THR A 31 -29.45 -4.06 -14.84
CA THR A 31 -28.00 -4.20 -14.89
C THR A 31 -27.41 -3.29 -13.81
N ALA A 32 -27.18 -3.84 -12.61
CA ALA A 32 -26.28 -3.25 -11.65
C ALA A 32 -24.86 -3.49 -12.19
N GLY A 33 -24.54 -2.83 -13.31
CA GLY A 33 -23.17 -2.54 -13.65
C GLY A 33 -22.62 -1.76 -12.48
N SER A 34 -21.61 -2.27 -11.81
CA SER A 34 -20.77 -1.49 -10.90
C SER A 34 -20.42 -0.23 -11.68
N ALA A 35 -21.05 0.89 -11.33
CA ALA A 35 -20.59 2.20 -11.73
C ALA A 35 -19.26 2.40 -11.01
N LEU A 36 -18.19 1.87 -11.58
CA LEU A 36 -16.86 2.42 -11.43
C LEU A 36 -17.07 3.88 -11.85
N ALA A 37 -17.18 4.76 -10.86
CA ALA A 37 -17.07 6.19 -11.14
C ALA A 37 -15.83 6.29 -12.03
N GLN A 38 -16.00 6.75 -13.28
CA GLN A 38 -14.88 6.93 -14.20
C GLN A 38 -13.88 7.77 -13.45
N SER A 39 -12.80 7.12 -12.98
CA SER A 39 -11.78 7.82 -12.23
C SER A 39 -11.23 8.88 -13.18
N ASN A 40 -11.28 10.14 -12.79
CA ASN A 40 -10.74 11.24 -13.59
C ASN A 40 -9.20 11.19 -13.59
N ALA A 41 -8.66 9.97 -13.83
CA ALA A 41 -7.25 9.65 -13.81
C ALA A 41 -6.86 8.85 -15.04
N ALA A 42 -5.74 9.21 -15.65
CA ALA A 42 -5.06 8.43 -16.66
C ALA A 42 -4.20 7.34 -15.99
N SER A 43 -4.01 6.22 -16.68
CA SER A 43 -3.11 5.14 -16.26
C SER A 43 -2.24 4.67 -17.41
N THR A 44 -1.00 4.29 -17.10
CA THR A 44 -0.04 3.75 -18.06
C THR A 44 0.76 2.64 -17.41
N GLU A 45 0.81 1.47 -18.06
CA GLU A 45 1.76 0.42 -17.68
C GLU A 45 3.17 0.92 -17.94
N VAL A 46 4.03 0.78 -16.96
CA VAL A 46 5.42 1.27 -17.06
C VAL A 46 6.40 0.21 -16.57
N THR A 47 7.61 0.31 -17.06
CA THR A 47 8.73 -0.47 -16.54
C THR A 47 9.74 0.48 -15.91
N VAL A 48 9.99 0.32 -14.62
CA VAL A 48 10.98 1.12 -13.90
C VAL A 48 12.30 0.36 -13.84
N LYS A 49 13.34 0.93 -14.41
CA LYS A 49 14.68 0.37 -14.29
C LYS A 49 15.21 0.58 -12.87
N THR A 50 15.57 -0.50 -12.21
CA THR A 50 16.21 -0.52 -10.89
C THR A 50 17.62 -1.10 -11.00
N PRO A 51 18.50 -0.94 -10.01
CA PRO A 51 19.80 -1.61 -9.98
C PRO A 51 19.72 -3.14 -10.06
N ASP A 52 18.59 -3.74 -9.62
CA ASP A 52 18.42 -5.18 -9.53
C ASP A 52 17.52 -5.76 -10.65
N GLY A 53 17.10 -4.93 -11.61
CA GLY A 53 16.29 -5.39 -12.76
C GLY A 53 15.28 -4.37 -13.26
N ALA A 54 14.21 -4.86 -13.87
CA ALA A 54 13.16 -4.07 -14.48
C ALA A 54 11.84 -4.34 -13.76
N CYS A 55 11.34 -3.37 -12.99
CA CYS A 55 10.10 -3.48 -12.23
C CYS A 55 8.91 -3.08 -13.09
N ASP A 56 7.96 -3.99 -13.27
CA ASP A 56 6.66 -3.70 -13.83
C ASP A 56 5.80 -2.94 -12.81
N ALA A 57 5.19 -1.86 -13.25
CA ALA A 57 4.43 -0.95 -12.40
C ALA A 57 3.32 -0.24 -13.19
N VAL A 58 2.45 0.47 -12.50
CA VAL A 58 1.44 1.32 -13.14
C VAL A 58 1.60 2.75 -12.65
N LEU A 59 1.73 3.67 -13.58
CA LEU A 59 1.74 5.11 -13.34
C LEU A 59 0.32 5.65 -13.54
N PHE A 60 -0.17 6.39 -12.56
CA PHE A 60 -1.44 7.10 -12.61
C PHE A 60 -1.21 8.59 -12.41
N HIS A 61 -2.02 9.41 -13.04
CA HIS A 61 -2.06 10.86 -12.80
C HIS A 61 -3.46 11.41 -13.11
N PRO A 62 -3.84 12.58 -12.60
CA PRO A 62 -5.10 13.22 -13.00
C PRO A 62 -5.17 13.39 -14.51
N ASN A 63 -6.38 13.24 -15.09
CA ASN A 63 -6.59 13.64 -16.47
C ASN A 63 -6.36 15.14 -16.59
N SER A 64 -5.40 15.53 -17.41
CA SER A 64 -5.14 16.93 -17.70
C SER A 64 -6.30 17.54 -18.50
N LYS A 65 -6.57 18.83 -18.30
CA LYS A 65 -7.65 19.56 -19.03
C LYS A 65 -7.34 19.78 -20.51
N GLY A 66 -6.43 18.98 -21.09
CA GLY A 66 -6.06 19.01 -22.50
C GLY A 66 -4.58 18.74 -22.74
N PRO A 67 -4.19 18.47 -24.00
CA PRO A 67 -2.81 18.04 -24.33
C PRO A 67 -1.75 19.12 -24.11
N SER A 68 -2.13 20.37 -23.86
CA SER A 68 -1.24 21.50 -23.52
C SER A 68 -1.18 21.83 -22.04
N SER A 69 -1.86 21.07 -21.16
CA SER A 69 -1.83 21.30 -19.72
C SER A 69 -0.40 21.15 -19.19
N LYS A 70 0.05 22.17 -18.44
CA LYS A 70 1.32 22.16 -17.71
C LYS A 70 1.14 21.82 -16.24
N GLU A 71 -0.04 21.30 -15.86
CA GLU A 71 -0.33 20.91 -14.48
C GLU A 71 0.61 19.78 -14.03
N LYS A 72 1.13 19.91 -12.83
CA LYS A 72 2.00 18.94 -12.18
C LYS A 72 1.51 18.66 -10.78
N TRP A 73 1.70 17.41 -10.35
CA TRP A 73 1.18 16.93 -9.08
C TRP A 73 2.27 16.31 -8.21
N PRO A 74 2.13 16.36 -6.87
CA PRO A 74 3.04 15.68 -5.96
C PRO A 74 3.08 14.18 -6.26
N ALA A 75 4.26 13.58 -6.12
CA ALA A 75 4.45 12.15 -6.34
C ALA A 75 4.00 11.33 -5.13
N VAL A 76 3.44 10.15 -5.37
CA VAL A 76 3.15 9.13 -4.34
C VAL A 76 3.57 7.76 -4.83
N LEU A 77 4.31 7.04 -3.98
CA LEU A 77 4.65 5.63 -4.17
C LEU A 77 3.71 4.75 -3.35
N ILE A 78 3.13 3.71 -3.96
CA ILE A 78 2.30 2.70 -3.29
C ILE A 78 3.00 1.35 -3.29
N TRP A 79 3.24 0.81 -2.09
CA TRP A 79 3.69 -0.55 -1.86
C TRP A 79 2.49 -1.46 -1.55
N PRO A 80 2.14 -2.39 -2.45
CA PRO A 80 1.10 -3.39 -2.21
C PRO A 80 1.40 -4.32 -1.03
N ASP A 81 0.39 -5.09 -0.66
CA ASP A 81 0.50 -6.20 0.29
C ASP A 81 1.17 -7.44 -0.33
N ILE A 82 1.20 -8.56 0.43
CA ILE A 82 1.82 -9.83 0.02
C ILE A 82 1.21 -10.43 -1.26
N MET A 83 0.01 -10.04 -1.65
CA MET A 83 -0.62 -10.49 -2.90
C MET A 83 -0.19 -9.65 -4.12
N GLY A 84 0.62 -8.62 -3.93
CA GLY A 84 1.26 -7.84 -4.99
C GLY A 84 0.33 -6.90 -5.76
N LEU A 85 0.85 -6.41 -6.89
CA LEU A 85 0.13 -5.52 -7.80
C LEU A 85 -1.01 -6.28 -8.48
N ARG A 86 -2.25 -5.86 -8.18
CA ARG A 86 -3.50 -6.45 -8.66
C ARG A 86 -4.61 -5.38 -8.81
N PRO A 87 -5.81 -5.70 -9.32
CA PRO A 87 -6.88 -4.73 -9.56
C PRO A 87 -7.16 -3.79 -8.36
N ALA A 88 -7.24 -4.30 -7.13
CA ALA A 88 -7.49 -3.48 -5.94
C ALA A 88 -6.48 -2.33 -5.79
N PHE A 89 -5.18 -2.58 -5.99
CA PHE A 89 -4.16 -1.52 -5.89
C PHE A 89 -4.16 -0.59 -7.11
N ARG A 90 -4.57 -1.07 -8.29
CA ARG A 90 -4.80 -0.22 -9.46
C ARG A 90 -5.93 0.77 -9.21
N ASP A 91 -7.04 0.30 -8.65
CA ASP A 91 -8.19 1.13 -8.29
C ASP A 91 -7.83 2.17 -7.22
N MET A 92 -7.06 1.76 -6.20
CA MET A 92 -6.55 2.67 -5.17
C MET A 92 -5.58 3.71 -5.76
N GLY A 93 -4.71 3.32 -6.70
CA GLY A 93 -3.82 4.23 -7.42
C GLY A 93 -4.59 5.24 -8.26
N ALA A 94 -5.59 4.79 -9.01
CA ALA A 94 -6.47 5.65 -9.81
C ALA A 94 -7.29 6.61 -8.94
N ARG A 95 -7.82 6.12 -7.80
CA ARG A 95 -8.53 6.94 -6.83
C ARG A 95 -7.64 8.06 -6.28
N LEU A 96 -6.41 7.74 -5.88
CA LEU A 96 -5.47 8.72 -5.35
C LEU A 96 -5.07 9.73 -6.41
N ALA A 97 -4.82 9.27 -7.64
CA ALA A 97 -4.51 10.15 -8.77
C ALA A 97 -5.65 11.13 -9.06
N SER A 98 -6.92 10.69 -9.01
CA SER A 98 -8.07 11.58 -9.20
C SER A 98 -8.15 12.70 -8.15
N GLN A 99 -7.44 12.57 -7.03
CA GLN A 99 -7.34 13.55 -5.96
C GLN A 99 -6.15 14.53 -6.11
N GLY A 100 -5.42 14.45 -7.23
CA GLY A 100 -4.36 15.42 -7.55
C GLY A 100 -2.95 14.93 -7.22
N TYR A 101 -2.65 13.66 -7.44
CA TYR A 101 -1.32 13.08 -7.24
C TYR A 101 -0.82 12.34 -8.50
N THR A 102 0.49 12.34 -8.71
CA THR A 102 1.16 11.40 -9.64
C THR A 102 1.53 10.16 -8.84
N VAL A 103 0.92 9.01 -9.17
CA VAL A 103 0.98 7.81 -8.34
C VAL A 103 1.67 6.68 -9.08
N LEU A 104 2.67 6.07 -8.45
CA LEU A 104 3.30 4.85 -8.94
C LEU A 104 2.91 3.67 -8.04
N VAL A 105 2.24 2.67 -8.61
CA VAL A 105 1.94 1.40 -7.94
C VAL A 105 2.86 0.35 -8.50
N VAL A 106 3.76 -0.19 -7.67
CA VAL A 106 4.83 -1.08 -8.09
C VAL A 106 4.47 -2.56 -7.92
N ASN A 107 5.09 -3.43 -8.72
CA ASN A 107 5.17 -4.85 -8.40
C ASN A 107 6.32 -5.08 -7.42
N PRO A 108 6.08 -5.37 -6.13
CA PRO A 108 7.15 -5.56 -5.17
C PRO A 108 8.00 -6.80 -5.46
N PHE A 109 7.46 -7.72 -6.25
CA PHE A 109 8.06 -9.04 -6.53
C PHE A 109 8.72 -9.15 -7.92
N TYR A 110 8.97 -8.04 -8.60
CA TYR A 110 9.48 -8.01 -9.97
C TYR A 110 10.78 -8.84 -10.17
N ARG A 111 11.56 -9.04 -9.10
CA ARG A 111 12.75 -9.91 -9.15
C ARG A 111 12.41 -11.40 -9.34
N SER A 112 11.21 -11.80 -8.98
CA SER A 112 10.76 -13.19 -8.96
C SER A 112 9.66 -13.47 -9.99
N ALA A 113 8.74 -12.52 -10.22
CA ALA A 113 7.60 -12.70 -11.11
C ALA A 113 7.02 -11.36 -11.56
N HIS A 114 6.47 -11.32 -12.79
CA HIS A 114 5.62 -10.21 -13.26
C HIS A 114 4.26 -10.23 -12.59
N ALA A 115 3.65 -9.06 -12.43
CA ALA A 115 2.28 -8.94 -11.95
C ALA A 115 1.26 -9.36 -13.05
N PRO A 116 0.11 -9.95 -12.65
CA PRO A 116 -0.27 -10.32 -11.27
C PRO A 116 0.43 -11.60 -10.80
N VAL A 117 0.87 -11.61 -9.53
CA VAL A 117 1.54 -12.79 -8.93
C VAL A 117 0.55 -13.82 -8.36
N ILE A 118 -0.73 -13.46 -8.32
CA ILE A 118 -1.84 -14.34 -7.94
C ILE A 118 -2.87 -14.37 -9.08
N GLY A 119 -3.54 -15.52 -9.25
CA GLY A 119 -4.67 -15.67 -10.18
C GLY A 119 -6.02 -15.39 -9.51
N ASP A 120 -7.10 -15.40 -10.33
CA ASP A 120 -8.47 -15.09 -9.88
C ASP A 120 -8.98 -16.02 -8.78
N ASN A 121 -8.53 -17.28 -8.77
CA ASN A 121 -8.91 -18.30 -7.79
C ASN A 121 -7.85 -18.46 -6.69
N PHE A 122 -7.13 -17.39 -6.36
CA PHE A 122 -6.11 -17.45 -5.33
C PHE A 122 -6.74 -17.74 -3.95
N ASP A 123 -6.26 -18.81 -3.32
CA ASP A 123 -6.62 -19.18 -1.96
C ASP A 123 -5.38 -19.14 -1.06
N PHE A 124 -5.39 -18.22 -0.11
CA PHE A 124 -4.30 -18.06 0.86
C PHE A 124 -4.18 -19.24 1.83
N SER A 125 -5.24 -20.05 1.98
CA SER A 125 -5.18 -21.28 2.78
C SER A 125 -4.39 -22.41 2.09
N ASN A 126 -4.20 -22.32 0.76
CA ASN A 126 -3.39 -23.27 0.00
C ASN A 126 -1.90 -23.11 0.38
N PRO A 127 -1.25 -24.16 0.95
CA PRO A 127 0.13 -24.08 1.42
C PRO A 127 1.14 -23.78 0.30
N GLU A 128 0.94 -24.29 -0.91
CA GLU A 128 1.85 -24.09 -2.05
C GLU A 128 1.79 -22.64 -2.54
N ALA A 129 0.56 -22.09 -2.67
CA ALA A 129 0.35 -20.70 -3.06
C ALA A 129 0.98 -19.73 -2.03
N ARG A 130 0.79 -20.02 -0.75
CA ARG A 130 1.40 -19.27 0.35
C ARG A 130 2.92 -19.37 0.33
N ALA A 131 3.49 -20.58 0.18
CA ALA A 131 4.94 -20.80 0.12
C ALA A 131 5.58 -20.04 -1.04
N ARG A 132 4.90 -19.98 -2.21
CA ARG A 132 5.37 -19.21 -3.36
C ARG A 132 5.48 -17.70 -3.04
N LEU A 133 4.43 -17.10 -2.48
CA LEU A 133 4.45 -15.68 -2.11
C LEU A 133 5.46 -15.38 -1.02
N THR A 134 5.60 -16.27 -0.06
CA THR A 134 6.63 -16.19 1.00
C THR A 134 8.04 -16.25 0.39
N GLY A 135 8.25 -17.11 -0.61
CA GLY A 135 9.49 -17.17 -1.37
C GLY A 135 9.80 -15.87 -2.11
N TYR A 136 8.80 -15.26 -2.76
CA TYR A 136 8.96 -13.94 -3.40
C TYR A 136 9.32 -12.85 -2.37
N ARG A 137 8.68 -12.86 -1.20
CA ARG A 137 9.00 -11.92 -0.12
C ARG A 137 10.42 -12.11 0.40
N ALA A 138 10.87 -13.37 0.54
CA ALA A 138 12.22 -13.69 1.01
C ALA A 138 13.32 -13.19 0.06
N ALA A 139 13.02 -13.09 -1.25
CA ALA A 139 13.95 -12.54 -2.25
C ALA A 139 14.09 -11.00 -2.15
N MET A 140 13.24 -10.31 -1.40
CA MET A 140 13.30 -8.87 -1.18
C MET A 140 14.24 -8.56 -0.02
N THR A 141 15.50 -8.25 -0.29
CA THR A 141 16.44 -7.81 0.74
C THR A 141 16.19 -6.35 1.14
N ASN A 142 16.56 -5.97 2.35
CA ASN A 142 16.40 -4.60 2.83
C ASN A 142 17.17 -3.59 1.97
N ASP A 143 18.42 -3.88 1.61
CA ASP A 143 19.22 -3.04 0.71
C ASP A 143 18.60 -2.95 -0.69
N GLY A 144 18.01 -4.06 -1.19
CA GLY A 144 17.27 -4.07 -2.46
C GLY A 144 16.06 -3.14 -2.43
N ILE A 145 15.29 -3.17 -1.32
CA ILE A 145 14.12 -2.29 -1.12
C ILE A 145 14.55 -0.81 -1.06
N ASP A 146 15.66 -0.51 -0.38
CA ASP A 146 16.17 0.86 -0.28
C ASP A 146 16.61 1.39 -1.66
N ARG A 147 17.28 0.56 -2.47
CA ARG A 147 17.63 0.90 -3.87
C ARG A 147 16.40 1.04 -4.76
N ASP A 148 15.39 0.20 -4.58
CA ASP A 148 14.13 0.29 -5.31
C ASP A 148 13.40 1.60 -5.01
N ALA A 149 13.28 1.96 -3.73
CA ALA A 149 12.66 3.22 -3.33
C ALA A 149 13.32 4.42 -4.00
N ALA A 150 14.67 4.46 -4.04
CA ALA A 150 15.41 5.50 -4.72
C ALA A 150 15.13 5.51 -6.23
N ALA A 151 15.11 4.34 -6.89
CA ALA A 151 14.83 4.22 -8.31
C ALA A 151 13.37 4.64 -8.64
N TYR A 152 12.39 4.26 -7.82
CA TYR A 152 10.99 4.61 -8.03
C TYR A 152 10.74 6.11 -7.88
N LEU A 153 11.35 6.75 -6.89
CA LEU A 153 11.25 8.21 -6.71
C LEU A 153 11.95 8.95 -7.85
N ALA A 154 13.13 8.49 -8.28
CA ALA A 154 13.83 9.06 -9.43
C ALA A 154 13.01 8.91 -10.73
N PHE A 155 12.34 7.77 -10.93
CA PHE A 155 11.43 7.56 -12.05
C PHE A 155 10.24 8.55 -11.99
N LEU A 156 9.62 8.72 -10.83
CA LEU A 156 8.53 9.68 -10.65
C LEU A 156 9.00 11.12 -10.93
N ASP A 157 10.20 11.50 -10.50
CA ASP A 157 10.72 12.86 -10.62
C ASP A 157 11.03 13.30 -12.06
N VAL A 158 11.22 12.34 -12.99
CA VAL A 158 11.41 12.65 -14.41
C VAL A 158 10.13 12.63 -15.22
N GLN A 159 8.98 12.26 -14.63
CA GLN A 159 7.70 12.31 -15.33
C GLN A 159 7.26 13.76 -15.55
N ALA A 160 6.82 14.08 -16.75
CA ALA A 160 6.39 15.44 -17.11
C ALA A 160 5.24 15.98 -16.22
N VAL A 161 4.42 15.06 -15.70
CA VAL A 161 3.26 15.31 -14.85
C VAL A 161 3.60 15.43 -13.35
N THR A 162 4.85 15.19 -12.96
CA THR A 162 5.26 15.24 -11.55
C THR A 162 5.81 16.61 -11.17
N ASP A 163 5.31 17.15 -10.07
CA ASP A 163 5.91 18.29 -9.40
C ASP A 163 7.05 17.83 -8.46
N LYS A 164 8.24 17.76 -8.98
CA LYS A 164 9.43 17.36 -8.21
C LYS A 164 9.89 18.42 -7.18
N GLY A 165 9.35 19.64 -7.25
CA GLY A 165 9.61 20.69 -6.26
C GLY A 165 8.88 20.45 -4.95
N LYS A 166 7.80 19.67 -4.98
CA LYS A 166 7.03 19.27 -3.81
C LYS A 166 7.58 17.97 -3.22
N LYS A 167 7.39 17.76 -1.90
CA LYS A 167 7.68 16.46 -1.27
C LYS A 167 6.81 15.36 -1.87
N ALA A 168 7.29 14.12 -1.78
CA ALA A 168 6.54 12.93 -2.17
C ALA A 168 5.91 12.25 -0.97
N GLY A 169 4.81 11.53 -1.21
CA GLY A 169 4.21 10.59 -0.28
C GLY A 169 4.69 9.16 -0.54
N VAL A 170 4.64 8.33 0.47
CA VAL A 170 4.75 6.89 0.33
C VAL A 170 3.72 6.22 1.23
N GLN A 171 3.05 5.21 0.71
CA GLN A 171 2.10 4.41 1.49
C GLN A 171 2.30 2.92 1.22
N GLY A 172 2.01 2.10 2.22
CA GLY A 172 2.13 0.67 2.10
C GLY A 172 1.15 -0.10 2.97
N TYR A 173 0.83 -1.30 2.51
CA TYR A 173 -0.23 -2.14 3.03
C TYR A 173 0.34 -3.49 3.46
N CYS A 174 -0.01 -4.02 4.64
CA CYS A 174 0.54 -5.25 5.19
C CYS A 174 2.09 -5.18 5.23
N MET A 175 2.80 -6.09 4.56
CA MET A 175 4.25 -6.01 4.40
C MET A 175 4.72 -4.65 3.83
N GLY A 176 3.91 -4.06 2.93
CA GLY A 176 4.18 -2.77 2.32
C GLY A 176 4.29 -1.63 3.33
N GLY A 177 3.65 -1.74 4.50
CA GLY A 177 3.78 -0.77 5.59
C GLY A 177 5.22 -0.61 6.07
N ALA A 178 5.94 -1.70 6.27
CA ALA A 178 7.36 -1.69 6.61
C ALA A 178 8.22 -1.15 5.46
N LEU A 179 7.85 -1.46 4.20
CA LEU A 179 8.55 -0.95 3.01
C LEU A 179 8.39 0.57 2.87
N ALA A 180 7.24 1.13 3.26
CA ALA A 180 7.03 2.57 3.28
C ALA A 180 7.95 3.28 4.27
N PHE A 181 8.15 2.72 5.47
CA PHE A 181 9.12 3.24 6.45
C PHE A 181 10.56 3.21 5.90
N ARG A 182 10.97 2.10 5.29
CA ARG A 182 12.29 1.98 4.67
C ARG A 182 12.48 2.98 3.55
N SER A 183 11.48 3.12 2.67
CA SER A 183 11.51 4.11 1.57
C SER A 183 11.74 5.52 2.08
N ALA A 184 11.06 5.89 3.19
CA ALA A 184 11.22 7.21 3.78
C ALA A 184 12.64 7.45 4.33
N ALA A 185 13.30 6.42 4.86
CA ALA A 185 14.67 6.52 5.33
C ALA A 185 15.68 6.53 4.16
N ALA A 186 15.46 5.71 3.13
CA ALA A 186 16.33 5.61 1.97
C ALA A 186 16.35 6.92 1.15
N VAL A 187 15.21 7.65 1.11
CA VAL A 187 15.05 8.89 0.33
C VAL A 187 14.55 10.04 1.23
N ALA A 188 15.14 10.20 2.41
CA ALA A 188 14.69 11.12 3.46
C ALA A 188 14.51 12.57 3.01
N GLY A 189 15.33 13.04 2.07
CA GLY A 189 15.22 14.38 1.49
C GLY A 189 13.98 14.61 0.64
N ARG A 190 13.38 13.54 0.10
CA ARG A 190 12.30 13.59 -0.88
C ARG A 190 10.92 13.27 -0.29
N ILE A 191 10.83 12.38 0.72
CA ILE A 191 9.58 11.95 1.33
C ILE A 191 9.13 12.92 2.42
N GLY A 192 7.88 13.41 2.34
CA GLY A 192 7.24 14.29 3.32
C GLY A 192 6.14 13.60 4.13
N GLY A 193 5.49 12.56 3.59
CA GLY A 193 4.40 11.86 4.26
C GLY A 193 4.47 10.35 4.07
N VAL A 194 4.25 9.59 5.16
CA VAL A 194 4.29 8.12 5.17
C VAL A 194 2.99 7.56 5.73
N GLY A 195 2.28 6.74 4.94
CA GLY A 195 1.12 5.97 5.37
C GLY A 195 1.48 4.48 5.54
N SER A 196 1.22 3.90 6.70
CA SER A 196 1.35 2.46 6.93
C SER A 196 0.01 1.89 7.39
N PHE A 197 -0.54 0.97 6.60
CA PHE A 197 -1.84 0.37 6.85
C PHE A 197 -1.66 -1.10 7.19
N HIS A 198 -2.20 -1.52 8.34
CA HIS A 198 -2.05 -2.88 8.89
C HIS A 198 -0.65 -3.47 8.72
N GLY A 199 0.40 -2.66 9.02
CA GLY A 199 1.80 -3.12 8.98
C GLY A 199 2.14 -4.15 10.07
N GLY A 200 1.30 -4.23 11.09
CA GLY A 200 1.38 -5.23 12.15
C GLY A 200 2.74 -5.28 12.85
N ASN A 201 3.12 -6.48 13.27
CA ASN A 201 4.40 -6.74 13.96
C ASN A 201 5.64 -6.45 13.09
N GLY A 202 5.46 -6.35 11.75
CA GLY A 202 6.56 -6.03 10.85
C GLY A 202 7.15 -4.63 11.01
N LEU A 203 6.49 -3.74 11.75
CA LEU A 203 6.97 -2.37 12.01
C LEU A 203 7.95 -2.29 13.19
N VAL A 204 7.86 -3.20 14.14
CA VAL A 204 8.73 -3.29 15.32
C VAL A 204 9.24 -4.72 15.45
N THR A 205 10.52 -4.92 15.23
CA THR A 205 11.20 -6.21 15.31
C THR A 205 12.50 -6.09 16.11
N ASP A 206 13.09 -7.22 16.50
CA ASP A 206 14.37 -7.27 17.25
C ASP A 206 15.58 -7.04 16.33
N LYS A 207 15.37 -6.84 15.02
CA LYS A 207 16.48 -6.65 14.06
C LYS A 207 17.05 -5.23 14.16
N PRO A 208 18.36 -5.07 13.95
CA PRO A 208 19.03 -3.76 14.05
C PRO A 208 18.59 -2.75 13.00
N ASP A 209 17.93 -3.21 11.94
CA ASP A 209 17.36 -2.41 10.87
C ASP A 209 15.82 -2.44 10.85
N SER A 210 15.21 -2.70 12.01
CA SER A 210 13.76 -2.65 12.20
C SER A 210 13.17 -1.31 11.76
N PRO A 211 12.00 -1.29 11.09
CA PRO A 211 11.40 -0.07 10.56
C PRO A 211 11.27 1.06 11.58
N HIS A 212 10.89 0.78 12.83
CA HIS A 212 10.76 1.81 13.86
C HIS A 212 12.10 2.51 14.19
N LEU A 213 13.24 1.84 14.03
CA LEU A 213 14.57 2.42 14.23
C LEU A 213 15.00 3.36 13.09
N LEU A 214 14.32 3.26 11.93
CA LEU A 214 14.60 4.11 10.78
C LEU A 214 13.92 5.48 10.89
N ILE A 215 12.96 5.66 11.81
CA ILE A 215 12.20 6.90 12.00
C ILE A 215 13.15 8.11 12.20
N ALA A 216 14.19 7.95 12.99
CA ALA A 216 15.15 9.00 13.26
C ALA A 216 15.91 9.49 12.02
N LYS A 217 15.98 8.66 10.96
CA LYS A 217 16.65 8.98 9.70
C LYS A 217 15.75 9.68 8.68
N THR A 218 14.48 9.93 9.01
CA THR A 218 13.49 10.51 8.08
C THR A 218 13.17 11.96 8.42
N ASN A 219 12.56 12.66 7.45
CA ASN A 219 12.01 14.01 7.65
C ASN A 219 10.50 14.05 7.40
N ALA A 220 9.84 12.88 7.36
CA ALA A 220 8.43 12.74 7.06
C ALA A 220 7.54 12.83 8.30
N ALA A 221 6.27 13.20 8.09
CA ALA A 221 5.18 12.94 9.01
C ALA A 221 4.56 11.57 8.73
N TYR A 222 3.96 10.95 9.75
CA TYR A 222 3.49 9.56 9.66
C TYR A 222 2.03 9.39 10.04
N LEU A 223 1.35 8.50 9.32
CA LEU A 223 0.07 7.91 9.68
C LEU A 223 0.24 6.40 9.75
N VAL A 224 0.05 5.83 10.93
CA VAL A 224 0.14 4.39 11.18
C VAL A 224 -1.22 3.86 11.65
N CYS A 225 -1.85 3.06 10.80
CA CYS A 225 -3.18 2.49 11.03
C CYS A 225 -3.04 1.01 11.36
N GLN A 226 -3.07 0.65 12.64
CA GLN A 226 -2.98 -0.73 13.11
C GLN A 226 -4.36 -1.42 13.01
N ALA A 227 -4.39 -2.69 12.66
CA ALA A 227 -5.59 -3.50 12.76
C ALA A 227 -5.85 -3.94 14.20
N GLN A 228 -7.12 -4.09 14.60
CA GLN A 228 -7.48 -4.51 15.96
C GLN A 228 -6.92 -5.89 16.34
N ASN A 229 -6.89 -6.84 15.39
CA ASN A 229 -6.34 -8.18 15.65
C ASN A 229 -4.81 -8.17 15.68
N ASP A 230 -4.14 -7.29 14.93
CA ASP A 230 -2.69 -7.11 15.02
C ASP A 230 -2.32 -6.54 16.40
N ASP A 231 -3.05 -5.51 16.83
CA ASP A 231 -2.87 -4.89 18.14
C ASP A 231 -3.17 -5.88 19.30
N ALA A 232 -4.24 -6.68 19.16
CA ALA A 232 -4.56 -7.72 20.16
C ALA A 232 -3.47 -8.79 20.25
N SER A 233 -2.80 -9.13 19.13
CA SER A 233 -1.73 -10.12 19.12
C SER A 233 -0.42 -9.60 19.73
N ASN A 234 -0.13 -8.32 19.57
CA ASN A 234 1.05 -7.65 20.13
C ASN A 234 0.77 -6.17 20.41
N PRO A 235 0.17 -5.85 21.56
CA PRO A 235 -0.22 -4.47 21.89
C PRO A 235 0.97 -3.53 22.09
N LYS A 236 2.18 -4.05 22.30
CA LYS A 236 3.39 -3.24 22.45
C LYS A 236 3.80 -2.49 21.19
N VAL A 237 3.45 -2.98 20.00
CA VAL A 237 3.90 -2.39 18.73
C VAL A 237 3.48 -0.92 18.63
N LYS A 238 2.23 -0.58 18.96
CA LYS A 238 1.76 0.81 18.91
C LYS A 238 2.48 1.72 19.91
N ASP A 239 2.79 1.18 21.09
CA ASP A 239 3.45 1.94 22.16
C ASP A 239 4.93 2.16 21.85
N ASP A 240 5.62 1.13 21.36
CA ASP A 240 7.01 1.21 20.90
C ASP A 240 7.15 2.17 19.70
N LEU A 241 6.18 2.18 18.76
CA LEU A 241 6.13 3.16 17.68
C LEU A 241 5.95 4.58 18.19
N LYS A 242 4.98 4.82 19.08
CA LYS A 242 4.77 6.15 19.69
C LYS A 242 6.02 6.63 20.41
N ALA A 243 6.67 5.75 21.17
CA ALA A 243 7.93 6.06 21.84
C ALA A 243 9.05 6.41 20.84
N ALA A 244 9.19 5.64 19.75
CA ALA A 244 10.19 5.89 18.73
C ALA A 244 9.95 7.23 17.99
N PHE A 245 8.70 7.58 17.67
CA PHE A 245 8.36 8.87 17.08
C PHE A 245 8.66 10.03 18.04
N ALA A 246 8.29 9.90 19.31
CA ALA A 246 8.56 10.90 20.33
C ALA A 246 10.08 11.11 20.51
N ALA A 247 10.85 10.03 20.64
CA ALA A 247 12.30 10.07 20.78
C ALA A 247 12.99 10.72 19.56
N ALA A 248 12.45 10.52 18.36
CA ALA A 248 12.96 11.12 17.13
C ALA A 248 12.44 12.55 16.88
N GLY A 249 11.51 13.07 17.69
CA GLY A 249 10.86 14.37 17.49
C GLY A 249 10.05 14.45 16.19
N LYS A 250 9.42 13.34 15.78
CA LYS A 250 8.66 13.25 14.51
C LYS A 250 7.17 13.33 14.75
N THR A 251 6.47 14.03 13.85
CA THR A 251 5.00 14.07 13.83
C THR A 251 4.45 12.75 13.37
N ALA A 252 3.60 12.11 14.17
CA ALA A 252 2.95 10.85 13.82
C ALA A 252 1.58 10.71 14.47
N THR A 253 0.66 10.10 13.73
CA THR A 253 -0.59 9.55 14.23
C THR A 253 -0.49 8.03 14.22
N VAL A 254 -0.60 7.39 15.37
CA VAL A 254 -0.58 5.92 15.53
C VAL A 254 -1.89 5.51 16.17
N GLU A 255 -2.76 4.87 15.41
CA GLU A 255 -4.13 4.51 15.82
C GLU A 255 -4.45 3.05 15.54
N VAL A 256 -5.31 2.45 16.39
CA VAL A 256 -5.93 1.15 16.16
C VAL A 256 -7.29 1.36 15.51
N TYR A 257 -7.51 0.66 14.40
CA TYR A 257 -8.76 0.68 13.65
C TYR A 257 -9.63 -0.52 14.04
N ALA A 258 -10.93 -0.32 14.16
CA ALA A 258 -11.88 -1.36 14.59
C ALA A 258 -12.18 -2.37 13.47
N ALA A 259 -11.12 -2.90 12.85
CA ALA A 259 -11.19 -3.83 11.73
C ALA A 259 -9.97 -4.75 11.70
N ASN A 260 -10.12 -5.93 11.07
CA ASN A 260 -9.08 -6.94 11.01
C ASN A 260 -8.06 -6.66 9.90
N HIS A 261 -6.86 -7.24 10.03
CA HIS A 261 -5.77 -7.10 9.08
C HIS A 261 -6.23 -7.25 7.62
N GLY A 262 -5.95 -6.26 6.77
CA GLY A 262 -6.40 -6.21 5.37
C GLY A 262 -7.64 -5.35 5.13
N TRP A 263 -8.27 -4.77 6.16
CA TRP A 263 -9.57 -4.08 6.09
C TRP A 263 -9.70 -2.98 5.04
N CYS A 264 -8.61 -2.31 4.69
CA CYS A 264 -8.65 -1.15 3.80
C CYS A 264 -8.34 -1.47 2.33
N VAL A 265 -8.12 -2.75 2.00
CA VAL A 265 -7.89 -3.18 0.62
C VAL A 265 -9.18 -3.76 0.04
N PRO A 266 -9.78 -3.13 -1.00
CA PRO A 266 -11.05 -3.57 -1.56
C PRO A 266 -11.00 -5.00 -2.11
N GLY A 267 -12.14 -5.70 -2.06
CA GLY A 267 -12.30 -7.05 -2.63
C GLY A 267 -11.85 -8.18 -1.69
N GLY A 268 -11.26 -7.89 -0.53
CA GLY A 268 -10.95 -8.88 0.48
C GLY A 268 -12.15 -9.22 1.38
N ALA A 269 -12.20 -10.43 1.93
CA ALA A 269 -13.27 -10.86 2.85
C ALA A 269 -13.36 -10.02 4.13
N VAL A 270 -12.26 -9.39 4.54
CA VAL A 270 -12.15 -8.55 5.73
C VAL A 270 -12.32 -7.05 5.44
N TYR A 271 -12.65 -6.68 4.20
CA TYR A 271 -12.82 -5.28 3.83
C TYR A 271 -13.91 -4.61 4.67
N ASN A 272 -13.53 -3.51 5.32
CA ASN A 272 -14.43 -2.68 6.12
C ASN A 272 -14.46 -1.27 5.51
N GLN A 273 -15.52 -0.96 4.79
CA GLN A 273 -15.64 0.30 4.06
C GLN A 273 -15.55 1.52 4.97
N ALA A 274 -16.21 1.50 6.13
CA ALA A 274 -16.22 2.66 7.03
C ALA A 274 -14.82 2.97 7.55
N GLU A 275 -14.09 1.97 8.02
CA GLU A 275 -12.73 2.13 8.50
C GLU A 275 -11.75 2.44 7.36
N ALA A 276 -11.95 1.87 6.17
CA ALA A 276 -11.15 2.17 4.98
C ALA A 276 -11.29 3.64 4.56
N GLU A 277 -12.51 4.18 4.54
CA GLU A 277 -12.76 5.59 4.22
C GLU A 277 -12.22 6.54 5.31
N ARG A 278 -12.29 6.15 6.58
CA ARG A 278 -11.67 6.90 7.67
C ARG A 278 -10.14 6.98 7.49
N ALA A 279 -9.53 5.83 7.22
CA ALA A 279 -8.09 5.74 6.97
C ALA A 279 -7.67 6.55 5.73
N TRP A 280 -8.47 6.49 4.65
CA TRP A 280 -8.25 7.24 3.43
C TRP A 280 -8.33 8.75 3.65
N SER A 281 -9.32 9.21 4.42
CA SER A 281 -9.47 10.62 4.80
C SER A 281 -8.26 11.12 5.60
N ASN A 282 -7.79 10.35 6.57
CA ASN A 282 -6.61 10.67 7.38
C ASN A 282 -5.34 10.71 6.52
N LEU A 283 -5.19 9.80 5.55
CA LEU A 283 -4.10 9.82 4.58
C LEU A 283 -4.13 11.09 3.72
N GLY A 284 -5.31 11.46 3.23
CA GLY A 284 -5.50 12.71 2.47
C GLY A 284 -5.11 13.96 3.27
N ALA A 285 -5.46 14.00 4.56
CA ALA A 285 -5.06 15.07 5.46
C ALA A 285 -3.53 15.11 5.67
N LEU A 286 -2.90 13.94 5.87
CA LEU A 286 -1.44 13.82 5.97
C LEU A 286 -0.75 14.38 4.73
N TYR A 287 -1.17 13.95 3.54
CA TYR A 287 -0.55 14.38 2.28
C TYR A 287 -0.76 15.86 2.00
N LYS A 288 -1.97 16.36 2.22
CA LYS A 288 -2.27 17.79 2.05
C LYS A 288 -1.40 18.69 2.92
N ALA A 289 -1.06 18.24 4.12
CA ALA A 289 -0.23 19.01 5.06
C ALA A 289 1.28 18.91 4.78
N ASN A 290 1.76 17.82 4.15
CA ASN A 290 3.19 17.50 4.14
C ASN A 290 3.81 17.31 2.73
N LEU A 291 3.02 17.31 1.66
CA LEU A 291 3.54 17.25 0.28
C LEU A 291 3.55 18.63 -0.39
N ILE A 292 3.91 19.64 0.34
CA ILE A 292 3.99 21.05 -0.09
C ILE A 292 5.38 21.40 -0.60
#